data_b2e7fea078bee30214adff877f9684b1
#
_entry.id   b2e7fea078bee30214adff877f9684b1
#
_cell.length_a   1.000
_cell.length_b   1.000
_cell.length_c   1.000
_cell.angle_alpha   90.00
_cell.angle_beta   90.00
_cell.angle_gamma   90.00
#
_symmetry.space_group_name_H-M   'P 1'
#
loop_
_entity.id
_entity.type
_entity.pdbx_description
1 polymer ?
#
loop_
_entity_poly.entity_id
_entity_poly.type
_entity_poly.pdbx_seq_one_letter_code
_entity_poly.pdbx_strand_id
1 'polypeptide(L)'
;MTISKGTLATFVLALGGGSALAQSIEPRAYSNAPVGMNFLIAGYVYAEGGLEADASVPLTNANLQVHTTVLAYARSLDLWGRSGKVDVMIPYAWLSGDADYVGQPVEREASGFGGPRLRVSMNFIGAPALSMEEFADYQQDLIVGASLQVGLPTGQYDADKLVNIGSNRWFVKPELGVSKAKGPWTLELSTAATIFGDNEDFYGGQRREQDPIYSLQGHLVYSFRSGIWAALTGTYFTGGRTTLDGVRGDDLQKSSRVGATLALPVNRRHSIKLYASTGLSIRTGTDYDAIGAAWQYRWGEGL
;
A
#
# COMPACT_ATOMS: atom_id res chain seq x y z
N MET A 1 20.57 25.63 -23.08
CA MET A 1 19.92 25.82 -21.78
C MET A 1 19.34 24.45 -21.39
N THR A 2 20.14 23.64 -20.70
CA THR A 2 19.84 22.26 -20.38
C THR A 2 19.06 22.26 -19.06
N ILE A 3 17.74 22.08 -19.12
CA ILE A 3 16.90 21.98 -17.93
C ILE A 3 17.23 20.64 -17.28
N SER A 4 17.91 20.66 -16.14
CA SER A 4 18.10 19.53 -15.25
C SER A 4 16.71 19.04 -14.81
N LYS A 5 16.34 17.83 -15.27
CA LYS A 5 15.05 17.22 -14.93
C LYS A 5 15.17 16.52 -13.58
N GLY A 6 14.95 17.25 -12.50
CA GLY A 6 14.71 16.66 -11.21
C GLY A 6 13.50 15.70 -11.29
N THR A 7 13.75 14.41 -11.13
CA THR A 7 12.70 13.39 -11.16
C THR A 7 11.91 13.45 -9.87
N LEU A 8 10.75 14.09 -9.88
CA LEU A 8 9.89 14.24 -8.71
C LEU A 8 9.27 12.91 -8.30
N ALA A 9 9.27 12.66 -7.00
CA ALA A 9 8.65 11.52 -6.36
C ALA A 9 7.15 11.44 -6.67
N THR A 10 6.68 10.27 -7.06
CA THR A 10 5.27 9.97 -7.27
C THR A 10 4.80 9.03 -6.14
N PHE A 11 3.77 9.43 -5.40
CA PHE A 11 3.17 8.61 -4.36
C PHE A 11 2.44 7.40 -4.95
N VAL A 12 2.50 6.27 -4.27
CA VAL A 12 1.80 5.05 -4.64
C VAL A 12 0.69 4.76 -3.63
N LEU A 13 -0.44 4.37 -4.15
CA LEU A 13 -1.61 3.95 -3.39
C LEU A 13 -1.58 2.43 -3.14
N ALA A 14 -1.72 2.07 -1.88
CA ALA A 14 -1.94 0.70 -1.46
C ALA A 14 -3.44 0.47 -1.20
N LEU A 15 -3.97 -0.61 -1.72
CA LEU A 15 -5.39 -0.89 -1.71
C LEU A 15 -5.68 -2.29 -1.16
N GLY A 16 -6.73 -2.41 -0.39
CA GLY A 16 -7.29 -3.69 -0.03
C GLY A 16 -7.87 -3.81 1.37
N GLY A 17 -8.82 -4.69 1.54
CA GLY A 17 -9.37 -5.12 2.83
C GLY A 17 -8.33 -5.77 3.76
N GLY A 18 -8.72 -6.15 4.96
CA GLY A 18 -7.86 -6.46 6.10
C GLY A 18 -6.51 -7.19 5.87
N SER A 19 -6.46 -8.24 5.04
CA SER A 19 -5.22 -9.00 4.77
C SER A 19 -4.35 -8.38 3.67
N ALA A 20 -4.94 -7.66 2.72
CA ALA A 20 -4.22 -6.98 1.63
C ALA A 20 -3.42 -5.75 2.08
N LEU A 21 -3.57 -5.30 3.32
CA LEU A 21 -2.87 -4.14 3.89
C LEU A 21 -1.36 -4.34 4.00
N ALA A 22 -0.91 -5.57 4.19
CA ALA A 22 0.52 -5.92 4.23
C ALA A 22 1.16 -6.00 2.83
N GLN A 23 0.36 -6.01 1.77
CA GLN A 23 0.75 -6.37 0.41
C GLN A 23 0.87 -5.18 -0.54
N SER A 24 0.90 -3.95 -0.02
CA SER A 24 1.00 -2.76 -0.85
C SER A 24 2.31 -2.68 -1.63
N ILE A 25 2.22 -2.41 -2.93
CA ILE A 25 3.37 -2.20 -3.82
C ILE A 25 3.62 -0.71 -3.96
N GLU A 26 4.73 -0.21 -3.40
CA GLU A 26 5.01 1.24 -3.36
C GLU A 26 6.42 1.60 -3.85
N PRO A 27 6.74 1.47 -5.17
CA PRO A 27 8.02 1.94 -5.67
C PRO A 27 8.15 3.45 -5.46
N ARG A 28 9.38 3.89 -5.10
CA ARG A 28 9.76 5.29 -4.84
C ARG A 28 9.15 5.89 -3.57
N ALA A 29 8.76 5.06 -2.60
CA ALA A 29 8.21 5.54 -1.32
C ALA A 29 9.14 6.50 -0.59
N TYR A 30 10.46 6.26 -0.65
CA TYR A 30 11.50 7.06 0.01
C TYR A 30 12.18 8.09 -0.91
N SER A 31 11.72 8.27 -2.14
CA SER A 31 12.27 9.31 -3.01
C SER A 31 12.12 10.70 -2.38
N ASN A 32 13.19 11.52 -2.49
CA ASN A 32 13.17 12.89 -2.01
C ASN A 32 12.18 13.76 -2.81
N ALA A 33 11.62 14.76 -2.16
CA ALA A 33 10.75 15.77 -2.75
C ALA A 33 11.03 17.13 -2.12
N PRO A 34 10.86 18.24 -2.87
CA PRO A 34 10.98 19.59 -2.31
C PRO A 34 10.02 19.77 -1.13
N VAL A 35 10.46 20.52 -0.11
CA VAL A 35 9.64 20.84 1.06
C VAL A 35 8.44 21.69 0.68
N GLY A 36 7.30 21.48 1.35
CA GLY A 36 6.08 22.25 1.10
C GLY A 36 5.27 21.80 -0.11
N MET A 37 5.72 20.75 -0.83
CA MET A 37 4.94 20.17 -1.92
C MET A 37 3.74 19.42 -1.37
N ASN A 38 2.61 19.63 -2.02
CA ASN A 38 1.34 18.96 -1.75
C ASN A 38 0.97 18.06 -2.92
N PHE A 39 0.33 16.94 -2.61
CA PHE A 39 -0.10 15.93 -3.58
C PHE A 39 -1.52 15.50 -3.26
N LEU A 40 -2.43 15.63 -4.22
CA LEU A 40 -3.75 15.03 -4.21
C LEU A 40 -3.75 13.87 -5.18
N ILE A 41 -4.23 12.71 -4.74
CA ILE A 41 -4.21 11.49 -5.52
C ILE A 41 -5.62 10.90 -5.53
N ALA A 42 -6.12 10.62 -6.72
CA ALA A 42 -7.34 9.85 -6.93
C ALA A 42 -6.98 8.58 -7.70
N GLY A 43 -7.32 7.43 -7.14
CA GLY A 43 -6.99 6.13 -7.70
C GLY A 43 -8.20 5.22 -7.80
N TYR A 44 -8.10 4.25 -8.71
CA TYR A 44 -9.03 3.16 -8.86
C TYR A 44 -8.27 1.87 -9.06
N VAL A 45 -8.75 0.80 -8.43
CA VAL A 45 -8.23 -0.56 -8.58
C VAL A 45 -9.35 -1.54 -8.72
N TYR A 46 -9.17 -2.45 -9.63
CA TYR A 46 -9.89 -3.70 -9.72
C TYR A 46 -8.99 -4.83 -9.24
N ALA A 47 -9.50 -5.67 -8.36
CA ALA A 47 -8.84 -6.88 -7.90
C ALA A 47 -9.83 -8.05 -7.96
N GLU A 48 -9.37 -9.20 -8.45
CA GLU A 48 -10.15 -10.42 -8.56
C GLU A 48 -9.31 -11.61 -8.14
N GLY A 49 -9.93 -12.55 -7.42
CA GLY A 49 -9.28 -13.81 -7.06
C GLY A 49 -9.78 -14.43 -5.78
N GLY A 50 -9.16 -15.54 -5.41
CA GLY A 50 -9.40 -16.23 -4.16
C GLY A 50 -8.95 -15.35 -2.98
N LEU A 51 -9.89 -14.64 -2.42
CA LEU A 51 -9.67 -13.98 -1.14
C LEU A 51 -10.02 -15.02 -0.08
N GLU A 52 -9.04 -15.77 0.40
CA GLU A 52 -9.26 -16.56 1.60
C GLU A 52 -9.70 -15.60 2.72
N ALA A 53 -11.01 -15.54 2.90
CA ALA A 53 -11.54 -15.06 4.15
C ALA A 53 -10.91 -15.94 5.21
N ASP A 54 -10.23 -15.33 6.16
CA ASP A 54 -9.58 -15.95 7.30
C ASP A 54 -9.64 -17.49 7.33
N ALA A 55 -8.50 -18.19 7.24
CA ALA A 55 -8.47 -19.67 7.22
C ALA A 55 -9.04 -20.31 8.50
N SER A 56 -9.34 -19.54 9.54
CA SER A 56 -10.11 -19.99 10.71
C SER A 56 -11.61 -20.09 10.43
N VAL A 57 -12.07 -19.59 9.27
CA VAL A 57 -13.46 -19.68 8.84
C VAL A 57 -13.59 -20.79 7.78
N PRO A 58 -14.58 -21.70 7.88
CA PRO A 58 -14.77 -22.79 6.94
C PRO A 58 -15.38 -22.30 5.61
N LEU A 59 -14.69 -21.39 4.94
CA LEU A 59 -14.98 -20.89 3.61
C LEU A 59 -14.02 -21.56 2.62
N THR A 60 -14.58 -22.18 1.58
CA THR A 60 -13.81 -22.76 0.48
C THR A 60 -14.31 -22.22 -0.85
N ASN A 61 -13.50 -22.32 -1.90
CA ASN A 61 -13.81 -21.85 -3.25
C ASN A 61 -14.22 -20.37 -3.32
N ALA A 62 -13.75 -19.55 -2.38
CA ALA A 62 -14.08 -18.14 -2.37
C ALA A 62 -13.46 -17.42 -3.58
N ASN A 63 -14.31 -16.76 -4.35
CA ASN A 63 -13.90 -15.86 -5.43
C ASN A 63 -14.52 -14.49 -5.19
N LEU A 64 -13.69 -13.48 -5.08
CA LEU A 64 -14.13 -12.11 -4.81
C LEU A 64 -13.65 -11.17 -5.91
N GLN A 65 -14.52 -10.26 -6.28
CA GLN A 65 -14.23 -9.11 -7.12
C GLN A 65 -14.34 -7.85 -6.26
N VAL A 66 -13.30 -7.05 -6.26
CA VAL A 66 -13.22 -5.83 -5.45
C VAL A 66 -12.86 -4.65 -6.33
N HIS A 67 -13.77 -3.70 -6.42
CA HIS A 67 -13.53 -2.39 -7.02
C HIS A 67 -13.22 -1.41 -5.89
N THR A 68 -12.11 -0.72 -5.94
CA THR A 68 -11.74 0.23 -4.90
C THR A 68 -11.37 1.58 -5.52
N THR A 69 -12.00 2.64 -5.05
CA THR A 69 -11.53 4.01 -5.27
C THR A 69 -10.76 4.48 -4.04
N VAL A 70 -9.78 5.33 -4.26
CA VAL A 70 -8.97 5.90 -3.19
C VAL A 70 -8.78 7.38 -3.41
N LEU A 71 -9.01 8.14 -2.35
CA LEU A 71 -8.59 9.52 -2.27
C LEU A 71 -7.47 9.62 -1.24
N ALA A 72 -6.33 10.23 -1.63
CA ALA A 72 -5.23 10.45 -0.72
C ALA A 72 -4.66 11.87 -0.87
N TYR A 73 -4.18 12.39 0.25
CA TYR A 73 -3.43 13.64 0.32
C TYR A 73 -2.09 13.38 0.98
N ALA A 74 -1.05 13.97 0.42
CA ALA A 74 0.28 13.94 1.01
C ALA A 74 0.95 15.30 0.96
N ARG A 75 1.83 15.55 1.94
CA ARG A 75 2.64 16.76 2.02
C ARG A 75 4.07 16.42 2.39
N SER A 76 5.03 17.01 1.66
CA SER A 76 6.44 16.97 2.02
C SER A 76 6.76 17.99 3.10
N LEU A 77 7.60 17.61 4.04
CA LEU A 77 7.94 18.36 5.23
C LEU A 77 9.44 18.45 5.40
N ASP A 78 9.89 19.52 6.07
CA ASP A 78 11.19 19.54 6.70
C ASP A 78 11.08 18.96 8.11
N LEU A 79 11.74 17.85 8.34
CA LEU A 79 11.88 17.21 9.65
C LEU A 79 13.35 17.32 10.10
N TRP A 80 13.69 18.40 10.79
CA TRP A 80 15.04 18.69 11.31
C TRP A 80 16.14 18.68 10.22
N GLY A 81 15.87 19.33 9.09
CA GLY A 81 16.78 19.39 7.95
C GLY A 81 16.78 18.13 7.07
N ARG A 82 15.83 17.22 7.29
CA ARG A 82 15.63 15.98 6.52
C ARG A 82 14.28 15.97 5.82
N SER A 83 14.25 15.39 4.64
CA SER A 83 13.01 15.22 3.90
C SER A 83 12.08 14.26 4.64
N GLY A 84 10.89 14.74 4.95
CA GLY A 84 9.81 13.97 5.53
C GLY A 84 8.53 14.09 4.72
N LYS A 85 7.57 13.23 5.02
CA LYS A 85 6.23 13.26 4.41
C LYS A 85 5.19 12.84 5.42
N VAL A 86 4.01 13.45 5.33
CA VAL A 86 2.78 12.98 5.96
C VAL A 86 1.77 12.71 4.88
N ASP A 87 1.06 11.60 4.96
CA ASP A 87 -0.03 11.29 4.04
C ASP A 87 -1.23 10.66 4.76
N VAL A 88 -2.40 10.94 4.22
CA VAL A 88 -3.67 10.35 4.63
C VAL A 88 -4.33 9.74 3.40
N MET A 89 -4.95 8.57 3.58
CA MET A 89 -5.63 7.83 2.52
C MET A 89 -6.98 7.35 3.01
N ILE A 90 -8.01 7.50 2.17
CA ILE A 90 -9.38 7.07 2.43
C ILE A 90 -9.84 6.20 1.26
N PRO A 91 -9.96 4.88 1.44
CA PRO A 91 -10.50 3.98 0.43
C PRO A 91 -12.03 3.88 0.53
N TYR A 92 -12.67 3.69 -0.61
CA TYR A 92 -14.06 3.25 -0.71
C TYR A 92 -14.12 2.04 -1.64
N ALA A 93 -14.75 0.95 -1.22
CA ALA A 93 -14.77 -0.29 -1.98
C ALA A 93 -16.19 -0.78 -2.25
N TRP A 94 -16.34 -1.46 -3.38
CA TRP A 94 -17.45 -2.32 -3.74
C TRP A 94 -16.89 -3.73 -3.89
N LEU A 95 -17.47 -4.65 -3.15
CA LEU A 95 -17.08 -6.06 -3.10
C LEU A 95 -18.28 -6.90 -3.50
N SER A 96 -18.06 -7.85 -4.38
CA SER A 96 -19.01 -8.92 -4.72
C SER A 96 -18.25 -10.23 -4.84
N GLY A 97 -18.91 -11.34 -4.49
CA GLY A 97 -18.30 -12.66 -4.64
C GLY A 97 -19.16 -13.77 -4.10
N ASP A 98 -18.68 -14.97 -4.33
CA ASP A 98 -19.27 -16.23 -3.94
C ASP A 98 -18.26 -17.13 -3.23
N ALA A 99 -18.76 -18.05 -2.44
CA ALA A 99 -17.97 -19.05 -1.72
C ALA A 99 -18.85 -20.23 -1.30
N ASP A 100 -18.21 -21.31 -0.84
CA ASP A 100 -18.88 -22.37 -0.11
C ASP A 100 -18.63 -22.19 1.40
N TYR A 101 -19.67 -22.00 2.19
CA TYR A 101 -19.61 -21.98 3.65
C TYR A 101 -20.17 -23.28 4.22
N VAL A 102 -19.31 -24.08 4.86
CA VAL A 102 -19.68 -25.44 5.38
C VAL A 102 -20.34 -26.29 4.28
N GLY A 103 -19.85 -26.18 3.03
CA GLY A 103 -20.37 -26.91 1.88
C GLY A 103 -21.71 -26.39 1.31
N GLN A 104 -22.16 -25.22 1.72
CA GLN A 104 -23.33 -24.53 1.17
C GLN A 104 -22.89 -23.28 0.39
N PRO A 105 -23.38 -23.06 -0.84
CA PRO A 105 -23.07 -21.87 -1.60
C PRO A 105 -23.62 -20.62 -0.91
N VAL A 106 -22.77 -19.60 -0.79
CA VAL A 106 -23.11 -18.29 -0.21
C VAL A 106 -22.61 -17.18 -1.13
N GLU A 107 -23.34 -16.09 -1.20
CA GLU A 107 -22.98 -14.89 -1.93
C GLU A 107 -22.79 -13.71 -0.96
N ARG A 108 -21.92 -12.80 -1.32
CA ARG A 108 -21.67 -11.58 -0.56
C ARG A 108 -21.55 -10.36 -1.48
N GLU A 109 -22.36 -9.35 -1.20
CA GLU A 109 -22.18 -8.01 -1.72
C GLU A 109 -22.01 -7.03 -0.56
N ALA A 110 -21.06 -6.12 -0.66
CA ALA A 110 -20.83 -5.06 0.32
C ALA A 110 -20.23 -3.84 -0.35
N SER A 111 -20.55 -2.66 0.16
CA SER A 111 -19.88 -1.44 -0.25
C SER A 111 -19.75 -0.48 0.93
N GLY A 112 -18.72 0.34 0.90
CA GLY A 112 -18.51 1.33 1.96
C GLY A 112 -17.08 1.83 2.04
N PHE A 113 -16.85 2.74 2.98
CA PHE A 113 -15.51 3.21 3.29
C PHE A 113 -14.71 2.11 3.99
N GLY A 114 -13.47 1.91 3.53
CA GLY A 114 -12.46 1.17 4.29
C GLY A 114 -11.88 2.05 5.41
N GLY A 115 -11.13 1.44 6.32
CA GLY A 115 -10.45 2.20 7.37
C GLY A 115 -9.45 3.21 6.79
N PRO A 116 -9.54 4.50 7.14
CA PRO A 116 -8.54 5.48 6.76
C PRO A 116 -7.15 5.11 7.27
N ARG A 117 -6.11 5.58 6.58
CA ARG A 117 -4.72 5.35 6.95
C ARG A 117 -3.98 6.66 7.02
N LEU A 118 -3.18 6.81 8.05
CA LEU A 118 -2.25 7.91 8.24
C LEU A 118 -0.84 7.36 8.22
N ARG A 119 0.06 7.99 7.46
CA ARG A 119 1.48 7.64 7.44
C ARG A 119 2.35 8.87 7.62
N VAL A 120 3.39 8.71 8.42
CA VAL A 120 4.50 9.66 8.55
C VAL A 120 5.76 8.93 8.10
N SER A 121 6.58 9.57 7.27
CA SER A 121 7.87 9.03 6.82
C SER A 121 8.96 10.10 6.93
N MET A 122 10.17 9.63 7.18
CA MET A 122 11.37 10.48 7.26
C MET A 122 12.55 9.77 6.62
N ASN A 123 13.28 10.49 5.79
CA ASN A 123 14.55 10.03 5.22
C ASN A 123 15.70 10.60 6.07
N PHE A 124 16.38 9.76 6.81
CA PHE A 124 17.46 10.22 7.71
C PHE A 124 18.85 10.19 7.08
N ILE A 125 19.05 9.53 5.93
CA ILE A 125 20.30 9.54 5.14
C ILE A 125 19.96 9.90 3.69
N GLY A 126 20.78 10.77 3.08
CA GLY A 126 20.82 11.01 1.65
C GLY A 126 19.70 11.86 1.05
N ALA A 127 18.74 12.30 1.85
CA ALA A 127 17.64 13.14 1.39
C ALA A 127 17.49 14.36 2.31
N PRO A 128 18.24 15.44 2.09
CA PRO A 128 18.06 16.69 2.81
C PRO A 128 16.70 17.33 2.51
N ALA A 129 16.19 18.12 3.44
CA ALA A 129 15.05 18.99 3.22
C ALA A 129 15.50 20.15 2.32
N LEU A 130 14.96 20.23 1.11
CA LEU A 130 15.36 21.18 0.08
C LEU A 130 14.17 22.00 -0.39
N SER A 131 14.39 23.28 -0.65
CA SER A 131 13.47 24.10 -1.42
C SER A 131 13.33 23.59 -2.86
N MET A 132 12.36 24.10 -3.61
CA MET A 132 12.21 23.76 -5.03
C MET A 132 13.44 24.17 -5.86
N GLU A 133 14.07 25.29 -5.51
CA GLU A 133 15.26 25.81 -6.19
C GLU A 133 16.46 24.89 -5.94
N GLU A 134 16.74 24.57 -4.69
CA GLU A 134 17.84 23.66 -4.30
C GLU A 134 17.63 22.23 -4.84
N PHE A 135 16.37 21.81 -4.96
CA PHE A 135 16.04 20.47 -5.47
C PHE A 135 16.35 20.32 -6.96
N ALA A 136 16.47 21.42 -7.71
CA ALA A 136 16.81 21.36 -9.13
C ALA A 136 18.20 20.74 -9.38
N ASP A 137 19.14 20.95 -8.45
CA ASP A 137 20.50 20.43 -8.52
C ASP A 137 20.69 19.11 -7.73
N TYR A 138 19.66 18.67 -7.01
CA TYR A 138 19.73 17.46 -6.21
C TYR A 138 19.80 16.21 -7.10
N GLN A 139 20.77 15.37 -6.81
CA GLN A 139 20.92 14.04 -7.41
C GLN A 139 20.83 12.98 -6.32
N GLN A 140 19.85 12.12 -6.45
CA GLN A 140 19.71 10.99 -5.54
C GLN A 140 20.88 10.01 -5.72
N ASP A 141 21.50 9.65 -4.60
CA ASP A 141 22.45 8.53 -4.51
C ASP A 141 21.88 7.45 -3.61
N LEU A 142 22.25 7.39 -2.35
CA LEU A 142 21.72 6.49 -1.34
C LEU A 142 20.75 7.25 -0.44
N ILE A 143 19.53 6.73 -0.29
CA ILE A 143 18.58 7.19 0.72
C ILE A 143 18.29 6.04 1.68
N VAL A 144 18.26 6.36 2.98
CA VAL A 144 17.74 5.46 4.01
C VAL A 144 16.67 6.21 4.78
N GLY A 145 15.49 5.60 4.89
CA GLY A 145 14.35 6.20 5.55
C GLY A 145 13.53 5.19 6.34
N ALA A 146 12.62 5.72 7.14
CA ALA A 146 11.63 4.95 7.87
C ALA A 146 10.25 5.57 7.72
N SER A 147 9.22 4.77 7.90
CA SER A 147 7.85 5.22 8.00
C SER A 147 7.09 4.50 9.10
N LEU A 148 6.05 5.17 9.60
CA LEU A 148 5.06 4.60 10.50
C LEU A 148 3.68 4.86 9.91
N GLN A 149 2.95 3.80 9.61
CA GLN A 149 1.57 3.87 9.16
C GLN A 149 0.63 3.37 10.23
N VAL A 150 -0.49 4.06 10.41
CA VAL A 150 -1.57 3.67 11.32
C VAL A 150 -2.85 3.54 10.52
N GLY A 151 -3.55 2.44 10.67
CA GLY A 151 -4.89 2.22 10.13
C GLY A 151 -5.95 2.34 11.21
N LEU A 152 -7.06 3.00 10.87
CA LEU A 152 -8.16 3.28 11.81
C LEU A 152 -9.28 2.24 11.65
N PRO A 153 -9.95 1.83 12.74
CA PRO A 153 -11.02 0.83 12.73
C PRO A 153 -12.40 1.41 12.33
N THR A 154 -12.43 2.47 11.54
CA THR A 154 -13.66 3.23 11.24
C THR A 154 -14.27 2.90 9.87
N GLY A 155 -13.81 1.81 9.24
CA GLY A 155 -14.37 1.31 8.00
C GLY A 155 -15.75 0.66 8.18
N GLN A 156 -16.48 0.47 7.06
CA GLN A 156 -17.74 -0.26 7.06
C GLN A 156 -17.53 -1.69 7.55
N TYR A 157 -18.25 -2.05 8.59
CA TYR A 157 -18.16 -3.34 9.26
C TYR A 157 -19.53 -3.83 9.74
N ASP A 158 -19.76 -5.11 9.59
CA ASP A 158 -20.97 -5.82 10.02
C ASP A 158 -20.51 -7.11 10.73
N ALA A 159 -20.70 -7.20 12.04
CA ALA A 159 -20.25 -8.33 12.85
C ALA A 159 -21.01 -9.65 12.56
N ASP A 160 -22.16 -9.57 11.91
CA ASP A 160 -22.91 -10.74 11.45
C ASP A 160 -22.37 -11.30 10.11
N LYS A 161 -21.35 -10.68 9.55
CA LYS A 161 -20.76 -11.06 8.25
C LYS A 161 -19.27 -11.38 8.38
N LEU A 162 -18.88 -12.48 7.72
CA LEU A 162 -17.48 -12.92 7.67
C LEU A 162 -16.59 -11.99 6.84
N VAL A 163 -17.11 -11.51 5.71
CA VAL A 163 -16.37 -10.66 4.77
C VAL A 163 -16.88 -9.23 4.88
N ASN A 164 -15.98 -8.31 5.20
CA ASN A 164 -16.23 -6.92 5.44
C ASN A 164 -15.24 -6.01 4.68
N ILE A 165 -15.64 -4.77 4.42
CA ILE A 165 -14.76 -3.75 3.84
C ILE A 165 -13.74 -3.25 4.89
N GLY A 166 -14.20 -2.96 6.10
CA GLY A 166 -13.37 -2.58 7.24
C GLY A 166 -12.93 -3.79 8.06
N SER A 167 -11.86 -3.66 8.82
CA SER A 167 -11.32 -4.72 9.68
C SER A 167 -11.76 -4.64 11.14
N ASN A 168 -12.47 -3.58 11.52
CA ASN A 168 -12.90 -3.28 12.91
C ASN A 168 -11.77 -3.35 13.94
N ARG A 169 -10.55 -3.04 13.54
CA ARG A 169 -9.37 -3.01 14.41
C ARG A 169 -8.32 -2.05 13.90
N TRP A 170 -7.49 -1.57 14.81
CA TRP A 170 -6.30 -0.81 14.50
C TRP A 170 -5.22 -1.69 13.90
N PHE A 171 -4.35 -1.08 13.12
CA PHE A 171 -3.03 -1.63 12.84
C PHE A 171 -1.97 -0.54 12.85
N VAL A 172 -0.74 -0.95 13.17
CA VAL A 172 0.45 -0.11 13.09
C VAL A 172 1.48 -0.84 12.22
N LYS A 173 2.06 -0.12 11.25
CA LYS A 173 3.06 -0.69 10.32
C LYS A 173 4.32 0.18 10.33
N PRO A 174 5.31 -0.09 11.19
CA PRO A 174 6.66 0.43 11.03
C PRO A 174 7.34 -0.21 9.80
N GLU A 175 8.08 0.61 9.04
CA GLU A 175 8.81 0.20 7.85
C GLU A 175 10.16 0.89 7.81
N LEU A 176 11.20 0.17 7.35
CA LEU A 176 12.53 0.68 7.02
C LEU A 176 12.78 0.47 5.54
N GLY A 177 13.34 1.48 4.87
CA GLY A 177 13.61 1.40 3.44
C GLY A 177 14.97 1.99 3.06
N VAL A 178 15.55 1.39 2.02
CA VAL A 178 16.79 1.83 1.39
C VAL A 178 16.54 2.00 -0.10
N SER A 179 17.02 3.09 -0.67
CA SER A 179 16.91 3.38 -2.11
C SER A 179 18.28 3.83 -2.63
N LYS A 180 18.82 3.13 -3.62
CA LYS A 180 20.11 3.44 -4.25
C LYS A 180 19.91 3.73 -5.73
N ALA A 181 20.26 4.95 -6.15
CA ALA A 181 20.23 5.35 -7.56
C ALA A 181 21.61 5.20 -8.20
N LYS A 182 21.62 4.73 -9.47
CA LYS A 182 22.82 4.69 -10.32
C LYS A 182 22.42 4.92 -11.78
N GLY A 183 22.72 6.10 -12.31
CA GLY A 183 22.27 6.51 -13.64
C GLY A 183 20.73 6.50 -13.72
N PRO A 184 20.14 5.86 -14.73
CA PRO A 184 18.68 5.79 -14.87
C PRO A 184 18.02 4.76 -13.95
N TRP A 185 18.78 3.94 -13.26
CA TRP A 185 18.28 2.85 -12.42
C TRP A 185 18.21 3.28 -10.95
N THR A 186 17.15 2.83 -10.28
CA THR A 186 17.05 2.89 -8.82
C THR A 186 16.65 1.52 -8.30
N LEU A 187 17.44 0.99 -7.37
CA LEU A 187 17.12 -0.22 -6.63
C LEU A 187 16.63 0.18 -5.24
N GLU A 188 15.48 -0.37 -4.86
CA GLU A 188 14.87 -0.10 -3.55
C GLU A 188 14.61 -1.42 -2.82
N LEU A 189 14.78 -1.40 -1.51
CA LEU A 189 14.47 -2.51 -0.63
C LEU A 189 13.82 -1.95 0.62
N SER A 190 12.70 -2.53 1.05
CA SER A 190 12.06 -2.20 2.32
C SER A 190 11.61 -3.43 3.09
N THR A 191 11.58 -3.30 4.40
CA THR A 191 11.07 -4.32 5.32
C THR A 191 10.11 -3.67 6.31
N ALA A 192 9.00 -4.36 6.61
CA ALA A 192 7.99 -3.86 7.52
C ALA A 192 7.42 -4.98 8.40
N ALA A 193 6.83 -4.56 9.52
CA ALA A 193 5.98 -5.41 10.35
C ALA A 193 4.61 -4.75 10.48
N THR A 194 3.54 -5.46 10.12
CA THR A 194 2.16 -5.00 10.38
C THR A 194 1.68 -5.65 11.66
N ILE A 195 1.41 -4.84 12.67
CA ILE A 195 0.96 -5.25 14.01
C ILE A 195 -0.51 -4.85 14.12
N PHE A 196 -1.36 -5.77 14.50
CA PHE A 196 -2.80 -5.59 14.58
C PHE A 196 -3.25 -5.46 16.02
N GLY A 197 -4.27 -4.63 16.25
CA GLY A 197 -5.10 -4.72 17.43
C GLY A 197 -6.12 -5.84 17.29
N ASP A 198 -6.76 -6.20 18.37
CA ASP A 198 -7.79 -7.22 18.38
C ASP A 198 -9.10 -6.68 17.78
N ASN A 199 -9.89 -7.56 17.19
CA ASN A 199 -11.27 -7.31 16.87
C ASN A 199 -12.13 -8.03 17.90
N GLU A 200 -12.71 -7.26 18.82
CA GLU A 200 -13.50 -7.77 19.94
C GLU A 200 -14.93 -8.16 19.54
N ASP A 201 -15.34 -7.89 18.33
CA ASP A 201 -16.67 -8.17 17.80
C ASP A 201 -16.56 -8.75 16.37
N PHE A 202 -15.78 -9.82 16.25
CA PHE A 202 -15.65 -10.56 15.02
C PHE A 202 -16.87 -11.51 14.87
N TYR A 203 -17.17 -11.92 13.67
CA TYR A 203 -18.30 -12.76 13.26
C TYR A 203 -18.93 -13.60 14.38
N GLY A 204 -20.20 -13.28 14.71
CA GLY A 204 -20.91 -13.95 15.80
C GLY A 204 -20.46 -13.54 17.22
N GLY A 205 -19.81 -12.38 17.38
CA GLY A 205 -19.37 -11.85 18.68
C GLY A 205 -18.07 -12.46 19.20
N GLN A 206 -17.30 -13.11 18.35
CA GLN A 206 -16.02 -13.70 18.72
C GLN A 206 -14.92 -12.63 18.81
N ARG A 207 -13.91 -12.86 19.65
CA ARG A 207 -12.67 -12.08 19.67
C ARG A 207 -11.66 -12.68 18.70
N ARG A 208 -11.15 -11.83 17.79
CA ARG A 208 -10.12 -12.21 16.84
C ARG A 208 -8.82 -11.47 17.11
N GLU A 209 -7.78 -12.21 17.42
CA GLU A 209 -6.40 -11.75 17.50
C GLU A 209 -5.63 -12.16 16.23
N GLN A 210 -4.56 -11.45 15.90
CA GLN A 210 -3.69 -11.84 14.77
C GLN A 210 -2.22 -11.52 15.07
N ASP A 211 -1.36 -12.51 14.85
CA ASP A 211 0.08 -12.36 14.90
C ASP A 211 0.55 -11.29 13.88
N PRO A 212 1.68 -10.61 14.11
CA PRO A 212 2.24 -9.68 13.13
C PRO A 212 2.53 -10.33 11.78
N ILE A 213 2.35 -9.55 10.70
CA ILE A 213 2.78 -9.91 9.35
C ILE A 213 4.08 -9.16 9.04
N TYR A 214 5.12 -9.91 8.69
CA TYR A 214 6.39 -9.36 8.25
C TYR A 214 6.45 -9.34 6.73
N SER A 215 6.96 -8.27 6.15
CA SER A 215 7.09 -8.12 4.70
C SER A 215 8.49 -7.67 4.30
N LEU A 216 8.92 -8.14 3.15
CA LEU A 216 10.11 -7.70 2.43
C LEU A 216 9.68 -7.31 1.02
N GLN A 217 10.05 -6.10 0.57
CA GLN A 217 9.69 -5.60 -0.74
C GLN A 217 10.92 -5.06 -1.45
N GLY A 218 11.05 -5.40 -2.73
CA GLY A 218 12.12 -4.92 -3.60
C GLY A 218 11.55 -4.30 -4.87
N HIS A 219 12.16 -3.19 -5.33
CA HIS A 219 11.78 -2.52 -6.57
C HIS A 219 13.02 -2.26 -7.43
N LEU A 220 12.88 -2.54 -8.71
CA LEU A 220 13.82 -2.11 -9.73
C LEU A 220 13.14 -1.05 -10.60
N VAL A 221 13.58 0.19 -10.46
CA VAL A 221 12.99 1.34 -11.14
C VAL A 221 13.92 1.81 -12.26
N TYR A 222 13.36 2.08 -13.43
CA TYR A 222 14.03 2.72 -14.55
C TYR A 222 13.39 4.06 -14.86
N SER A 223 14.18 5.13 -14.86
CA SER A 223 13.75 6.51 -15.14
C SER A 223 14.18 6.93 -16.54
N PHE A 224 13.21 7.17 -17.42
CA PHE A 224 13.47 7.64 -18.78
C PHE A 224 13.76 9.15 -18.79
N ARG A 225 14.46 9.63 -19.81
CA ARG A 225 14.78 11.06 -19.97
C ARG A 225 13.57 11.98 -20.09
N SER A 226 12.43 11.44 -20.50
CA SER A 226 11.13 12.15 -20.59
C SER A 226 10.46 12.42 -19.22
N GLY A 227 11.04 11.89 -18.13
CA GLY A 227 10.41 11.91 -16.81
C GLY A 227 9.43 10.75 -16.57
N ILE A 228 9.14 9.94 -17.59
CA ILE A 228 8.46 8.64 -17.43
C ILE A 228 9.35 7.73 -16.59
N TRP A 229 8.76 6.92 -15.74
CA TRP A 229 9.49 5.82 -15.09
C TRP A 229 8.63 4.55 -15.05
N ALA A 230 9.32 3.43 -15.06
CA ALA A 230 8.73 2.11 -14.89
C ALA A 230 9.40 1.37 -13.74
N ALA A 231 8.68 0.50 -13.07
CA ALA A 231 9.22 -0.33 -11.99
C ALA A 231 8.72 -1.76 -12.09
N LEU A 232 9.60 -2.70 -11.76
CA LEU A 232 9.25 -4.08 -11.41
C LEU A 232 9.37 -4.22 -9.90
N THR A 233 8.43 -4.92 -9.30
CA THR A 233 8.34 -5.10 -7.86
C THR A 233 8.20 -6.57 -7.51
N GLY A 234 8.93 -7.02 -6.50
CA GLY A 234 8.72 -8.29 -5.83
C GLY A 234 8.40 -8.03 -4.36
N THR A 235 7.42 -8.75 -3.81
CA THR A 235 7.07 -8.69 -2.39
C THR A 235 6.98 -10.10 -1.83
N TYR A 236 7.55 -10.30 -0.66
CA TYR A 236 7.39 -11.51 0.15
C TYR A 236 6.83 -11.11 1.51
N PHE A 237 5.88 -11.88 2.03
CA PHE A 237 5.34 -11.66 3.37
C PHE A 237 5.03 -12.98 4.07
N THR A 238 5.16 -12.97 5.39
CA THR A 238 4.90 -14.12 6.25
C THR A 238 4.44 -13.68 7.64
N GLY A 239 3.64 -14.51 8.29
CA GLY A 239 3.07 -14.23 9.61
C GLY A 239 1.55 -14.25 9.60
N GLY A 240 0.91 -13.46 10.45
CA GLY A 240 -0.51 -13.18 10.42
C GLY A 240 -1.41 -14.34 10.83
N ARG A 241 -0.91 -15.32 11.58
CA ARG A 241 -1.73 -16.40 12.13
C ARG A 241 -2.78 -15.81 13.06
N THR A 242 -4.03 -16.31 12.96
CA THR A 242 -5.12 -15.81 13.78
C THR A 242 -5.42 -16.70 14.99
N THR A 243 -6.06 -16.11 15.98
CA THR A 243 -6.60 -16.78 17.16
C THR A 243 -8.02 -16.29 17.36
N LEU A 244 -9.01 -17.20 17.40
CA LEU A 244 -10.42 -16.91 17.66
C LEU A 244 -10.80 -17.46 19.03
N ASP A 245 -11.27 -16.61 19.93
CA ASP A 245 -11.64 -16.97 21.32
C ASP A 245 -10.61 -17.87 22.02
N GLY A 246 -9.31 -17.56 21.82
CA GLY A 246 -8.20 -18.34 22.37
C GLY A 246 -7.83 -19.60 21.58
N VAL A 247 -8.56 -19.96 20.53
CA VAL A 247 -8.24 -21.10 19.66
C VAL A 247 -7.37 -20.63 18.50
N ARG A 248 -6.12 -21.10 18.46
CA ARG A 248 -5.15 -20.72 17.43
C ARG A 248 -5.40 -21.47 16.12
N GLY A 249 -5.55 -20.73 15.02
CA GLY A 249 -5.71 -21.27 13.67
C GLY A 249 -4.42 -21.82 13.07
N ASP A 250 -4.49 -22.63 12.01
CA ASP A 250 -3.34 -23.04 11.18
C ASP A 250 -3.28 -22.26 9.85
N ASP A 251 -3.43 -20.97 9.94
CA ASP A 251 -3.58 -20.00 8.85
C ASP A 251 -2.36 -19.10 8.67
N LEU A 252 -1.18 -19.60 8.99
CA LEU A 252 0.09 -18.88 8.77
C LEU A 252 0.22 -18.46 7.31
N GLN A 253 0.21 -17.16 7.05
CA GLN A 253 0.43 -16.60 5.73
C GLN A 253 1.91 -16.72 5.33
N LYS A 254 2.15 -17.17 4.10
CA LYS A 254 3.46 -17.21 3.49
C LYS A 254 3.29 -17.09 1.99
N SER A 255 3.48 -15.88 1.47
CA SER A 255 3.12 -15.57 0.09
C SER A 255 4.11 -14.61 -0.56
N SER A 256 4.20 -14.68 -1.87
CA SER A 256 4.98 -13.76 -2.69
C SER A 256 4.14 -13.24 -3.86
N ARG A 257 4.42 -12.00 -4.25
CA ARG A 257 3.74 -11.32 -5.34
C ARG A 257 4.76 -10.59 -6.23
N VAL A 258 4.39 -10.41 -7.49
CA VAL A 258 5.11 -9.52 -8.40
C VAL A 258 4.17 -8.46 -8.95
N GLY A 259 4.74 -7.34 -9.35
CA GLY A 259 3.98 -6.27 -9.95
C GLY A 259 4.83 -5.41 -10.87
N ALA A 260 4.16 -4.67 -11.71
CA ALA A 260 4.74 -3.67 -12.59
C ALA A 260 4.02 -2.34 -12.42
N THR A 261 4.78 -1.26 -12.49
CA THR A 261 4.24 0.11 -12.40
C THR A 261 4.80 0.95 -13.54
N LEU A 262 3.95 1.78 -14.15
CA LEU A 262 4.32 2.77 -15.14
C LEU A 262 3.78 4.13 -14.72
N ALA A 263 4.64 5.14 -14.61
CA ALA A 263 4.23 6.51 -14.27
C ALA A 263 4.54 7.45 -15.41
N LEU A 264 3.52 8.21 -15.79
CA LEU A 264 3.47 9.09 -16.96
C LEU A 264 3.24 10.54 -16.47
N PRO A 265 4.25 11.42 -16.52
CA PRO A 265 4.02 12.84 -16.28
C PRO A 265 3.24 13.43 -17.48
N VAL A 266 2.07 13.98 -17.21
CA VAL A 266 1.24 14.69 -18.22
C VAL A 266 1.76 16.12 -18.39
N ASN A 267 2.08 16.77 -17.28
CA ASN A 267 2.69 18.10 -17.22
C ASN A 267 3.40 18.32 -15.86
N ARG A 268 3.81 19.54 -15.54
CA ARG A 268 4.49 19.83 -14.28
C ARG A 268 3.64 19.53 -13.04
N ARG A 269 2.30 19.55 -13.14
CA ARG A 269 1.39 19.40 -12.00
C ARG A 269 0.65 18.07 -12.00
N HIS A 270 0.50 17.42 -13.15
CA HIS A 270 -0.33 16.22 -13.30
C HIS A 270 0.51 15.01 -13.75
N SER A 271 0.26 13.88 -13.14
CA SER A 271 0.80 12.59 -13.58
C SER A 271 -0.25 11.48 -13.47
N ILE A 272 -0.09 10.45 -14.29
CA ILE A 272 -0.88 9.24 -14.25
C ILE A 272 0.05 8.08 -13.92
N LYS A 273 -0.41 7.17 -13.06
CA LYS A 273 0.26 5.94 -12.73
C LYS A 273 -0.65 4.76 -13.08
N LEU A 274 -0.10 3.78 -13.76
CA LEU A 274 -0.73 2.49 -14.04
C LEU A 274 0.06 1.41 -13.31
N TYR A 275 -0.63 0.42 -12.78
CA TYR A 275 0.03 -0.72 -12.17
C TYR A 275 -0.80 -1.99 -12.31
N ALA A 276 -0.09 -3.12 -12.28
CA ALA A 276 -0.67 -4.44 -12.25
C ALA A 276 0.16 -5.33 -11.32
N SER A 277 -0.48 -6.29 -10.67
CA SER A 277 0.21 -7.26 -9.81
C SER A 277 -0.52 -8.60 -9.76
N THR A 278 0.24 -9.68 -9.52
CA THR A 278 -0.26 -11.04 -9.43
C THR A 278 0.46 -11.79 -8.31
N GLY A 279 -0.18 -12.83 -7.76
CA GLY A 279 0.46 -13.78 -6.87
C GLY A 279 1.44 -14.69 -7.59
N LEU A 280 2.56 -15.05 -6.95
CA LEU A 280 3.54 -16.01 -7.47
C LEU A 280 3.54 -17.34 -6.71
N SER A 281 3.38 -17.28 -5.41
CA SER A 281 3.38 -18.44 -4.52
C SER A 281 2.57 -18.10 -3.29
N ILE A 282 1.60 -18.95 -2.98
CA ILE A 282 0.68 -18.74 -1.88
C ILE A 282 0.53 -20.05 -1.13
N ARG A 283 0.81 -20.02 0.18
CA ARG A 283 0.58 -21.17 1.04
C ARG A 283 -0.76 -21.04 1.76
N THR A 284 -1.07 -19.86 2.25
CA THR A 284 -2.33 -19.48 2.89
C THR A 284 -2.46 -17.96 2.70
N GLY A 285 -3.66 -17.48 2.42
CA GLY A 285 -3.91 -16.08 2.16
C GLY A 285 -4.42 -15.82 0.74
N THR A 286 -4.51 -14.57 0.39
CA THR A 286 -5.22 -14.09 -0.79
C THR A 286 -4.42 -14.29 -2.07
N ASP A 287 -4.93 -15.10 -2.99
CA ASP A 287 -4.46 -15.14 -4.37
C ASP A 287 -5.37 -14.27 -5.24
N TYR A 288 -4.89 -13.10 -5.60
CA TYR A 288 -5.64 -12.19 -6.45
C TYR A 288 -4.75 -11.50 -7.46
N ASP A 289 -5.31 -11.22 -8.61
CA ASP A 289 -4.75 -10.29 -9.59
C ASP A 289 -5.31 -8.90 -9.35
N ALA A 290 -4.51 -7.89 -9.60
CA ALA A 290 -4.95 -6.51 -9.48
C ALA A 290 -4.42 -5.65 -10.62
N ILE A 291 -5.28 -4.76 -11.12
CA ILE A 291 -4.92 -3.71 -12.06
C ILE A 291 -5.47 -2.38 -11.56
N GLY A 292 -4.70 -1.32 -11.70
CA GLY A 292 -5.13 -0.03 -11.22
C GLY A 292 -4.53 1.15 -11.96
N ALA A 293 -5.20 2.28 -11.80
CA ALA A 293 -4.76 3.57 -12.28
C ALA A 293 -4.91 4.63 -11.18
N ALA A 294 -4.00 5.58 -11.14
CA ALA A 294 -4.07 6.71 -10.25
C ALA A 294 -3.69 7.99 -10.97
N TRP A 295 -4.48 9.03 -10.76
CA TRP A 295 -4.16 10.39 -11.15
C TRP A 295 -3.62 11.13 -9.94
N GLN A 296 -2.54 11.90 -10.13
CA GLN A 296 -1.93 12.73 -9.10
C GLN A 296 -1.89 14.17 -9.57
N TYR A 297 -2.33 15.08 -8.71
CA TYR A 297 -2.15 16.51 -8.82
C TYR A 297 -1.20 17.00 -7.74
N ARG A 298 -0.23 17.85 -8.10
CA ARG A 298 0.73 18.41 -7.16
C ARG A 298 0.80 19.92 -7.27
N TRP A 299 0.99 20.59 -6.13
CA TRP A 299 1.16 22.04 -6.04
C TRP A 299 2.09 22.40 -4.87
N GLY A 300 2.67 23.59 -4.91
CA GLY A 300 3.59 24.12 -3.91
C GLY A 300 4.33 25.32 -4.46
N GLU A 301 5.10 25.98 -3.62
CA GLU A 301 5.91 27.11 -4.02
C GLU A 301 6.96 26.68 -5.06
N GLY A 302 7.13 27.48 -6.12
CA GLY A 302 8.09 27.24 -7.19
C GLY A 302 7.66 26.25 -8.30
N LEU A 303 6.39 25.76 -8.30
CA LEU A 303 5.82 24.94 -9.36
C LEU A 303 5.16 25.76 -10.46
#